data_8867b88e26df5fbab49d8f34ebb238d9
#
_entry.id   8867b88e26df5fbab49d8f34ebb238d9
#
_cell.length_a   1.000
_cell.length_b   1.000
_cell.length_c   1.000
_cell.angle_alpha   90.00
_cell.angle_beta   90.00
_cell.angle_gamma   90.00
#
_symmetry.space_group_name_H-M   'P 1'
#
loop_
_entity.id
_entity.type
_entity.pdbx_description
1 polymer ?
#
loop_
_entity_poly.entity_id
_entity_poly.type
_entity_poly.pdbx_seq_one_letter_code
_entity_poly.pdbx_strand_id
1 'polypeptide(L)'
;MLSPLLIIARMGASMNPILTKQATTDPAQILRYRDRHYAMELLAAAIGHLDLFSWLKTHTVASTEEIRAHFETAERPTDVLLTLCRANGFITTESDRHSLTPLAHEYLVKDSPWNLRPYYTQVQDTPIALNFLEVLQTDKQAHWDSDQKGNDWHTSMQEEEFARDFTELMNCRGIAFGQKLAQALTSQLGNRSRLLDVGGGSGIYASTIVAAHPQLTAQVLEMAPVDIIARQEIAKHGLQEKIDVITGDMFDVDWPDCDILLLSNVLHDWDFPEVRMLLEKSAQALPTGGLLVIHEAFLNDEKTGPLPVAEYSALLMNVTQGKCYTPAEYGTILAESGFEVGKYQDTIADRGFMTAVKQ
;
A
#
# COMPACT_ATOMS: atom_id res chain seq x y z
N MET A 1 -13.14 28.41 58.86
CA MET A 1 -12.36 28.79 57.69
C MET A 1 -12.31 27.59 56.77
N LEU A 2 -13.17 27.60 55.77
CA LEU A 2 -13.25 26.53 54.78
C LEU A 2 -12.28 26.89 53.64
N SER A 3 -11.35 25.94 53.35
CA SER A 3 -10.41 26.06 52.26
C SER A 3 -11.10 25.96 50.88
N PRO A 4 -10.83 26.80 49.90
CA PRO A 4 -11.39 26.67 48.58
C PRO A 4 -10.71 25.52 47.84
N LEU A 5 -11.50 24.50 47.53
CA LEU A 5 -11.12 23.46 46.56
C LEU A 5 -10.85 24.12 45.19
N LEU A 6 -9.61 24.05 44.76
CA LEU A 6 -9.19 24.41 43.42
C LEU A 6 -9.80 23.40 42.42
N ILE A 7 -10.90 23.78 41.77
CA ILE A 7 -11.39 23.08 40.60
C ILE A 7 -10.43 23.43 39.45
N ILE A 8 -9.41 22.60 39.26
CA ILE A 8 -8.64 22.61 38.01
C ILE A 8 -9.55 22.03 36.94
N ALA A 9 -10.26 22.93 36.23
CA ALA A 9 -10.89 22.55 34.98
C ALA A 9 -9.80 21.96 34.08
N ARG A 10 -9.88 20.67 33.81
CA ARG A 10 -9.14 20.03 32.70
C ARG A 10 -9.59 20.74 31.42
N MET A 11 -8.84 21.74 30.98
CA MET A 11 -8.97 22.24 29.62
C MET A 11 -8.55 21.05 28.73
N GLY A 12 -9.52 20.34 28.18
CA GLY A 12 -9.26 19.35 27.16
C GLY A 12 -8.42 20.01 26.06
N ALA A 13 -7.32 19.37 25.65
CA ALA A 13 -6.52 19.87 24.56
C ALA A 13 -7.45 20.09 23.35
N SER A 14 -7.45 21.29 22.77
CA SER A 14 -8.26 21.56 21.59
C SER A 14 -7.71 20.78 20.41
N MET A 15 -8.59 20.20 19.58
CA MET A 15 -8.23 19.49 18.37
C MET A 15 -7.30 20.36 17.49
N ASN A 16 -6.24 19.76 17.00
CA ASN A 16 -5.26 20.45 16.14
C ASN A 16 -5.94 20.86 14.81
N PRO A 17 -6.01 22.15 14.46
CA PRO A 17 -6.68 22.63 13.25
C PRO A 17 -6.05 22.13 11.95
N ILE A 18 -4.83 21.60 11.97
CA ILE A 18 -4.18 21.02 10.78
C ILE A 18 -4.97 19.83 10.23
N LEU A 19 -5.66 19.06 11.06
CA LEU A 19 -6.42 17.89 10.64
C LEU A 19 -7.58 18.21 9.68
N THR A 20 -8.08 19.44 9.73
CA THR A 20 -9.19 19.91 8.86
C THR A 20 -8.77 20.95 7.82
N LYS A 21 -7.53 21.46 7.91
CA LYS A 21 -6.98 22.44 6.97
C LYS A 21 -6.49 21.76 5.70
N GLN A 22 -7.26 21.87 4.61
CA GLN A 22 -6.91 21.26 3.33
C GLN A 22 -5.66 21.87 2.69
N ALA A 23 -4.79 21.01 2.16
CA ALA A 23 -3.76 21.43 1.21
C ALA A 23 -4.41 21.90 -0.11
N THR A 24 -3.80 22.86 -0.79
CA THR A 24 -4.33 23.44 -2.02
C THR A 24 -3.80 22.76 -3.28
N THR A 25 -2.79 21.91 -3.16
CA THR A 25 -2.12 21.21 -4.27
C THR A 25 -2.02 19.72 -4.00
N ASP A 26 -1.90 18.96 -5.09
CA ASP A 26 -1.67 17.50 -5.04
C ASP A 26 -0.16 17.23 -4.94
N PRO A 27 0.33 16.44 -3.95
CA PRO A 27 1.73 16.09 -3.81
C PRO A 27 2.18 14.96 -4.77
N ALA A 28 1.32 14.45 -5.65
CA ALA A 28 1.58 13.30 -6.52
C ALA A 28 2.93 13.39 -7.22
N GLN A 29 3.27 14.55 -7.80
CA GLN A 29 4.51 14.72 -8.56
C GLN A 29 5.78 14.48 -7.71
N ILE A 30 5.74 14.84 -6.42
CA ILE A 30 6.87 14.62 -5.51
C ILE A 30 7.05 13.14 -5.23
N LEU A 31 5.94 12.44 -4.98
CA LEU A 31 5.94 11.01 -4.66
C LEU A 31 6.31 10.15 -5.87
N ARG A 32 5.73 10.44 -7.04
CA ARG A 32 6.04 9.76 -8.31
C ARG A 32 7.53 9.83 -8.64
N TYR A 33 8.18 10.98 -8.38
CA TYR A 33 9.60 11.14 -8.65
C TYR A 33 10.48 10.26 -7.76
N ARG A 34 10.08 10.10 -6.49
CA ARG A 34 10.74 9.20 -5.53
C ARG A 34 10.56 7.73 -5.91
N ASP A 35 9.31 7.32 -6.21
CA ASP A 35 8.96 5.91 -6.39
C ASP A 35 9.52 5.36 -7.72
N ARG A 36 9.64 6.19 -8.74
CA ARG A 36 10.21 5.85 -10.06
C ARG A 36 11.63 5.30 -10.00
N HIS A 37 12.41 5.64 -8.98
CA HIS A 37 13.76 5.11 -8.80
C HIS A 37 13.76 3.58 -8.74
N TYR A 38 12.88 2.99 -7.96
CA TYR A 38 12.77 1.53 -7.84
C TYR A 38 12.31 0.86 -9.14
N ALA A 39 11.39 1.47 -9.85
CA ALA A 39 10.91 0.94 -11.13
C ALA A 39 12.02 0.94 -12.20
N MET A 40 12.87 1.96 -12.23
CA MET A 40 14.02 2.02 -13.13
C MET A 40 15.03 0.91 -12.85
N GLU A 41 15.29 0.63 -11.57
CA GLU A 41 16.20 -0.44 -11.14
C GLU A 41 15.66 -1.85 -11.47
N LEU A 42 14.35 -2.07 -11.30
CA LEU A 42 13.69 -3.32 -11.72
C LEU A 42 13.81 -3.52 -13.24
N LEU A 43 13.60 -2.46 -14.03
CA LEU A 43 13.80 -2.52 -15.49
C LEU A 43 15.28 -2.77 -15.85
N ALA A 44 16.22 -2.21 -15.09
CA ALA A 44 17.63 -2.47 -15.30
C ALA A 44 17.99 -3.96 -15.07
N ALA A 45 17.42 -4.58 -14.03
CA ALA A 45 17.56 -6.02 -13.80
C ALA A 45 16.94 -6.85 -14.95
N ALA A 46 15.74 -6.50 -15.37
CA ALA A 46 15.03 -7.21 -16.45
C ALA A 46 15.70 -7.08 -17.83
N ILE A 47 16.22 -5.90 -18.14
CA ILE A 47 16.89 -5.62 -19.42
C ILE A 47 18.34 -6.15 -19.43
N GLY A 48 19.05 -5.94 -18.32
CA GLY A 48 20.47 -6.26 -18.22
C GLY A 48 20.74 -7.73 -17.93
N HIS A 49 20.22 -8.23 -16.79
CA HIS A 49 20.48 -9.59 -16.32
C HIS A 49 19.61 -10.63 -17.01
N LEU A 50 18.29 -10.41 -17.08
CA LEU A 50 17.37 -11.39 -17.69
C LEU A 50 17.36 -11.35 -19.21
N ASP A 51 17.71 -10.23 -19.83
CA ASP A 51 17.55 -10.01 -21.29
C ASP A 51 16.11 -10.32 -21.79
N LEU A 52 15.11 -9.97 -20.97
CA LEU A 52 13.70 -10.31 -21.15
C LEU A 52 13.18 -9.98 -22.55
N PHE A 53 13.50 -8.79 -23.06
CA PHE A 53 12.95 -8.32 -24.34
C PHE A 53 13.57 -9.03 -25.54
N SER A 54 14.88 -9.39 -25.50
CA SER A 54 15.50 -10.20 -26.57
C SER A 54 14.94 -11.62 -26.57
N TRP A 55 14.68 -12.19 -25.39
CA TRP A 55 14.06 -13.49 -25.27
C TRP A 55 12.62 -13.48 -25.81
N LEU A 56 11.79 -12.51 -25.43
CA LEU A 56 10.42 -12.34 -25.95
C LEU A 56 10.41 -12.18 -27.48
N LYS A 57 11.38 -11.48 -28.08
CA LYS A 57 11.51 -11.36 -29.53
C LYS A 57 11.64 -12.74 -30.19
N THR A 58 12.45 -13.64 -29.63
CA THR A 58 12.69 -14.97 -30.23
C THR A 58 11.47 -15.89 -30.11
N HIS A 59 10.62 -15.67 -29.13
CA HIS A 59 9.41 -16.45 -28.86
C HIS A 59 8.13 -15.86 -29.48
N THR A 60 8.24 -14.61 -29.96
CA THR A 60 7.14 -13.83 -30.55
C THR A 60 6.00 -13.55 -29.56
N VAL A 61 5.48 -14.60 -28.90
CA VAL A 61 4.43 -14.55 -27.86
C VAL A 61 4.75 -15.59 -26.79
N ALA A 62 4.69 -15.22 -25.52
CA ALA A 62 4.91 -16.13 -24.39
C ALA A 62 3.87 -15.91 -23.29
N SER A 63 3.48 -16.97 -22.57
CA SER A 63 2.64 -16.87 -21.37
C SER A 63 3.46 -16.44 -20.14
N THR A 64 2.78 -15.99 -19.08
CA THR A 64 3.42 -15.72 -17.79
C THR A 64 4.18 -16.95 -17.29
N GLU A 65 3.62 -18.15 -17.42
CA GLU A 65 4.28 -19.39 -16.98
C GLU A 65 5.54 -19.72 -17.81
N GLU A 66 5.50 -19.54 -19.15
CA GLU A 66 6.69 -19.71 -19.99
C GLU A 66 7.81 -18.73 -19.62
N ILE A 67 7.48 -17.49 -19.29
CA ILE A 67 8.43 -16.47 -18.81
C ILE A 67 9.01 -16.89 -17.46
N ARG A 68 8.17 -17.26 -16.49
CA ARG A 68 8.60 -17.72 -15.17
C ARG A 68 9.52 -18.95 -15.24
N ALA A 69 9.13 -19.94 -16.04
CA ALA A 69 9.90 -21.18 -16.20
C ALA A 69 11.27 -20.91 -16.83
N HIS A 70 11.38 -19.98 -17.79
CA HIS A 70 12.65 -19.68 -18.44
C HIS A 70 13.61 -18.89 -17.54
N PHE A 71 13.10 -17.90 -16.82
CA PHE A 71 13.92 -17.02 -15.99
C PHE A 71 14.00 -17.47 -14.52
N GLU A 72 13.37 -18.60 -14.19
CA GLU A 72 13.28 -19.14 -12.82
C GLU A 72 12.75 -18.09 -11.83
N THR A 73 11.70 -17.36 -12.22
CA THR A 73 11.13 -16.27 -11.41
C THR A 73 9.86 -16.69 -10.70
N ALA A 74 9.64 -16.12 -9.51
CA ALA A 74 8.45 -16.36 -8.70
C ALA A 74 7.22 -15.61 -9.23
N GLU A 75 6.03 -15.99 -8.77
CA GLU A 75 4.75 -15.52 -9.33
C GLU A 75 4.52 -14.04 -9.08
N ARG A 76 4.52 -13.63 -7.79
CA ARG A 76 4.28 -12.24 -7.40
C ARG A 76 5.23 -11.25 -8.08
N PRO A 77 6.57 -11.41 -8.01
CA PRO A 77 7.48 -10.46 -8.64
C PRO A 77 7.43 -10.48 -10.17
N THR A 78 7.09 -11.61 -10.80
CA THR A 78 6.85 -11.65 -12.24
C THR A 78 5.62 -10.83 -12.63
N ASP A 79 4.53 -10.92 -11.87
CA ASP A 79 3.33 -10.10 -12.12
C ASP A 79 3.63 -8.60 -12.00
N VAL A 80 4.43 -8.19 -11.01
CA VAL A 80 4.87 -6.79 -10.86
C VAL A 80 5.74 -6.34 -12.04
N LEU A 81 6.71 -7.14 -12.45
CA LEU A 81 7.56 -6.83 -13.60
C LEU A 81 6.75 -6.70 -14.90
N LEU A 82 5.89 -7.65 -15.20
CA LEU A 82 5.07 -7.62 -16.40
C LEU A 82 4.05 -6.47 -16.37
N THR A 83 3.51 -6.15 -15.21
CA THR A 83 2.65 -4.98 -15.01
C THR A 83 3.41 -3.68 -15.29
N LEU A 84 4.63 -3.53 -14.78
CA LEU A 84 5.48 -2.38 -15.06
C LEU A 84 5.82 -2.28 -16.56
N CYS A 85 6.11 -3.40 -17.21
CA CYS A 85 6.36 -3.43 -18.66
C CYS A 85 5.11 -3.04 -19.47
N ARG A 86 3.91 -3.50 -19.09
CA ARG A 86 2.64 -3.07 -19.72
C ARG A 86 2.38 -1.58 -19.53
N ALA A 87 2.51 -1.08 -18.30
CA ALA A 87 2.27 0.31 -17.96
C ALA A 87 3.23 1.28 -18.68
N ASN A 88 4.45 0.81 -19.01
CA ASN A 88 5.40 1.55 -19.85
C ASN A 88 5.16 1.38 -21.37
N GLY A 89 4.21 0.54 -21.77
CA GLY A 89 3.97 0.26 -23.19
C GLY A 89 5.09 -0.54 -23.86
N PHE A 90 5.84 -1.35 -23.12
CA PHE A 90 6.90 -2.20 -23.67
C PHE A 90 6.37 -3.56 -24.14
N ILE A 91 5.33 -4.07 -23.48
CA ILE A 91 4.63 -5.30 -23.87
C ILE A 91 3.12 -5.07 -23.97
N THR A 92 2.46 -5.90 -24.76
CA THR A 92 1.01 -6.08 -24.79
C THR A 92 0.66 -7.46 -24.27
N THR A 93 -0.55 -7.61 -23.74
CA THR A 93 -1.02 -8.90 -23.20
C THR A 93 -2.44 -9.15 -23.69
N GLU A 94 -2.66 -10.35 -24.25
CA GLU A 94 -3.97 -10.86 -24.64
C GLU A 94 -4.13 -12.29 -24.08
N SER A 95 -5.11 -12.50 -23.19
CA SER A 95 -5.38 -13.81 -22.58
C SER A 95 -4.12 -14.50 -22.03
N ASP A 96 -3.37 -13.81 -21.18
CA ASP A 96 -2.07 -14.25 -20.61
C ASP A 96 -0.97 -14.54 -21.64
N ARG A 97 -1.04 -13.94 -22.83
CA ARG A 97 -0.02 -14.04 -23.87
C ARG A 97 0.63 -12.67 -24.05
N HIS A 98 1.93 -12.61 -23.80
CA HIS A 98 2.73 -11.37 -23.83
C HIS A 98 3.53 -11.29 -25.12
N SER A 99 3.52 -10.11 -25.76
CA SER A 99 4.33 -9.81 -26.95
C SER A 99 4.94 -8.42 -26.83
N LEU A 100 6.05 -8.20 -27.57
CA LEU A 100 6.68 -6.89 -27.61
C LEU A 100 5.83 -5.88 -28.38
N THR A 101 5.78 -4.66 -27.88
CA THR A 101 5.35 -3.53 -28.69
C THR A 101 6.41 -3.16 -29.72
N PRO A 102 6.07 -2.41 -30.79
CA PRO A 102 7.08 -1.87 -31.72
C PRO A 102 8.19 -1.09 -31.01
N LEU A 103 7.84 -0.30 -29.96
CA LEU A 103 8.80 0.43 -29.15
C LEU A 103 9.85 -0.48 -28.52
N ALA A 104 9.42 -1.52 -27.81
CA ALA A 104 10.36 -2.44 -27.16
C ALA A 104 11.15 -3.27 -28.19
N HIS A 105 10.50 -3.66 -29.29
CA HIS A 105 11.15 -4.41 -30.36
C HIS A 105 12.29 -3.60 -31.03
N GLU A 106 12.12 -2.30 -31.20
CA GLU A 106 13.14 -1.43 -31.79
C GLU A 106 14.24 -1.06 -30.78
N TYR A 107 13.91 -0.74 -29.51
CA TYR A 107 14.84 -0.08 -28.61
C TYR A 107 15.35 -0.93 -27.45
N LEU A 108 14.67 -2.05 -27.11
CA LEU A 108 15.03 -2.87 -25.95
C LEU A 108 15.57 -4.28 -26.31
N VAL A 109 15.71 -4.57 -27.60
CA VAL A 109 16.23 -5.85 -28.10
C VAL A 109 17.71 -5.72 -28.46
N LYS A 110 18.52 -6.72 -28.08
CA LYS A 110 19.99 -6.69 -28.16
C LYS A 110 20.53 -6.51 -29.57
N ASP A 111 19.91 -7.17 -30.55
CA ASP A 111 20.36 -7.18 -31.97
C ASP A 111 19.70 -6.06 -32.80
N SER A 112 18.97 -5.15 -32.19
CA SER A 112 18.41 -3.98 -32.87
C SER A 112 19.50 -2.95 -33.17
N PRO A 113 19.49 -2.33 -34.39
CA PRO A 113 20.42 -1.24 -34.70
C PRO A 113 20.15 0.04 -33.89
N TRP A 114 18.95 0.16 -33.28
CA TRP A 114 18.54 1.29 -32.44
C TRP A 114 18.55 0.97 -30.94
N ASN A 115 19.25 -0.08 -30.53
CA ASN A 115 19.27 -0.60 -29.18
C ASN A 115 19.69 0.46 -28.15
N LEU A 116 18.83 0.75 -27.19
CA LEU A 116 19.06 1.67 -26.05
C LEU A 116 19.39 0.94 -24.74
N ARG A 117 19.47 -0.38 -24.74
CA ARG A 117 19.82 -1.19 -23.56
C ARG A 117 21.07 -0.72 -22.81
N PRO A 118 22.13 -0.20 -23.47
CA PRO A 118 23.32 0.27 -22.77
C PRO A 118 23.05 1.30 -21.66
N TYR A 119 21.97 2.11 -21.77
CA TYR A 119 21.58 3.02 -20.69
C TYR A 119 21.13 2.28 -19.43
N TYR A 120 20.52 1.11 -19.56
CA TYR A 120 20.05 0.28 -18.45
C TYR A 120 21.16 -0.63 -17.93
N THR A 121 21.97 -1.21 -18.83
CA THR A 121 23.06 -2.12 -18.42
C THR A 121 24.19 -1.41 -17.67
N GLN A 122 24.32 -0.09 -17.79
CA GLN A 122 25.26 0.69 -16.97
C GLN A 122 24.89 0.70 -15.47
N VAL A 123 23.62 0.48 -15.13
CA VAL A 123 23.13 0.51 -13.75
C VAL A 123 22.58 -0.84 -13.29
N GLN A 124 22.71 -1.89 -14.09
CA GLN A 124 22.20 -3.23 -13.75
C GLN A 124 22.84 -3.84 -12.50
N ASP A 125 24.08 -3.44 -12.17
CA ASP A 125 24.84 -3.98 -11.02
C ASP A 125 24.76 -3.07 -9.78
N THR A 126 23.82 -2.12 -9.75
CA THR A 126 23.53 -1.36 -8.53
C THR A 126 22.98 -2.29 -7.45
N PRO A 127 23.18 -2.00 -6.16
CA PRO A 127 22.64 -2.83 -5.08
C PRO A 127 21.13 -3.09 -5.19
N ILE A 128 20.35 -2.08 -5.62
CA ILE A 128 18.90 -2.20 -5.77
C ILE A 128 18.53 -3.10 -6.95
N ALA A 129 19.22 -2.97 -8.10
CA ALA A 129 18.96 -3.84 -9.26
C ALA A 129 19.31 -5.31 -8.95
N LEU A 130 20.41 -5.57 -8.23
CA LEU A 130 20.78 -6.91 -7.77
C LEU A 130 19.78 -7.47 -6.75
N ASN A 131 19.27 -6.66 -5.82
CA ASN A 131 18.19 -7.05 -4.93
C ASN A 131 16.93 -7.43 -5.70
N PHE A 132 16.55 -6.67 -6.74
CA PHE A 132 15.43 -7.04 -7.59
C PHE A 132 15.63 -8.36 -8.32
N LEU A 133 16.84 -8.66 -8.76
CA LEU A 133 17.12 -9.96 -9.36
C LEU A 133 16.90 -11.11 -8.36
N GLU A 134 17.36 -10.93 -7.12
CA GLU A 134 17.11 -11.90 -6.04
C GLU A 134 15.62 -12.03 -5.70
N VAL A 135 14.89 -10.91 -5.56
CA VAL A 135 13.45 -10.90 -5.31
C VAL A 135 12.69 -11.58 -6.45
N LEU A 136 13.05 -11.34 -7.71
CA LEU A 136 12.45 -12.00 -8.87
C LEU A 136 12.55 -13.52 -8.78
N GLN A 137 13.65 -14.06 -8.31
CA GLN A 137 13.91 -15.51 -8.24
C GLN A 137 13.37 -16.16 -6.96
N THR A 138 13.46 -15.47 -5.81
CA THR A 138 13.21 -16.06 -4.50
C THR A 138 11.87 -15.67 -3.87
N ASP A 139 11.24 -14.62 -4.36
CA ASP A 139 10.08 -13.94 -3.75
C ASP A 139 10.33 -13.38 -2.35
N LYS A 140 11.57 -13.27 -1.95
CA LYS A 140 11.95 -12.70 -0.66
C LYS A 140 12.26 -11.22 -0.83
N GLN A 141 11.63 -10.39 0.01
CA GLN A 141 11.91 -8.95 0.00
C GLN A 141 13.37 -8.66 0.38
N ALA A 142 13.89 -7.53 -0.12
CA ALA A 142 15.20 -7.05 0.27
C ALA A 142 15.25 -6.73 1.77
N HIS A 143 16.39 -6.99 2.40
CA HIS A 143 16.59 -6.65 3.81
C HIS A 143 16.56 -5.13 4.02
N TRP A 144 15.79 -4.68 4.99
CA TRP A 144 15.72 -3.27 5.35
C TRP A 144 16.99 -2.75 6.02
N ASP A 145 17.72 -3.63 6.69
CA ASP A 145 18.98 -3.32 7.35
C ASP A 145 20.13 -4.06 6.64
N SER A 146 21.04 -3.29 6.04
CA SER A 146 22.21 -3.83 5.33
C SER A 146 23.15 -4.64 6.23
N ASP A 147 23.07 -4.46 7.56
CA ASP A 147 23.95 -5.11 8.54
C ASP A 147 23.30 -6.35 9.20
N GLN A 148 21.97 -6.52 9.09
CA GLN A 148 21.25 -7.65 9.68
C GLN A 148 20.61 -8.55 8.61
N LYS A 149 21.39 -9.44 8.05
CA LYS A 149 20.89 -10.47 7.13
C LYS A 149 19.88 -11.37 7.82
N GLY A 150 18.62 -11.27 7.44
CA GLY A 150 17.56 -12.19 7.87
C GLY A 150 16.35 -11.58 8.56
N ASN A 151 16.32 -10.29 8.84
CA ASN A 151 15.13 -9.63 9.36
C ASN A 151 14.22 -9.18 8.20
N ASP A 152 12.96 -9.62 8.24
CA ASP A 152 11.92 -9.07 7.37
C ASP A 152 11.42 -7.73 7.95
N TRP A 153 10.58 -7.02 7.16
CA TRP A 153 9.99 -5.75 7.57
C TRP A 153 9.22 -5.85 8.90
N HIS A 154 8.43 -6.92 9.08
CA HIS A 154 7.63 -7.13 10.29
C HIS A 154 8.50 -7.28 11.54
N THR A 155 9.58 -8.05 11.45
CA THR A 155 10.57 -8.17 12.52
C THR A 155 11.29 -6.85 12.80
N SER A 156 11.64 -6.09 11.77
CA SER A 156 12.29 -4.78 11.92
C SER A 156 11.38 -3.77 12.61
N MET A 157 10.07 -3.83 12.40
CA MET A 157 9.09 -2.97 13.08
C MET A 157 8.98 -3.21 14.59
N GLN A 158 9.55 -4.29 15.12
CA GLN A 158 9.64 -4.53 16.57
C GLN A 158 10.79 -3.72 17.23
N GLU A 159 11.72 -3.18 16.44
CA GLU A 159 12.78 -2.32 16.93
C GLU A 159 12.29 -0.87 17.06
N GLU A 160 12.40 -0.28 18.25
CA GLU A 160 11.77 1.03 18.58
C GLU A 160 12.24 2.18 17.67
N GLU A 161 13.55 2.24 17.35
CA GLU A 161 14.11 3.30 16.51
C GLU A 161 13.59 3.16 15.07
N PHE A 162 13.64 1.96 14.52
CA PHE A 162 13.14 1.67 13.17
C PHE A 162 11.62 1.94 13.07
N ALA A 163 10.84 1.46 14.03
CA ALA A 163 9.38 1.68 14.06
C ALA A 163 9.04 3.18 14.12
N ARG A 164 9.80 3.97 14.87
CA ARG A 164 9.61 5.42 14.95
C ARG A 164 9.89 6.11 13.63
N ASP A 165 11.04 5.83 13.02
CA ASP A 165 11.46 6.45 11.75
C ASP A 165 10.51 6.08 10.62
N PHE A 166 10.11 4.81 10.55
CA PHE A 166 9.15 4.34 9.56
C PHE A 166 7.77 4.97 9.75
N THR A 167 7.28 5.01 10.99
CA THR A 167 5.97 5.63 11.30
C THR A 167 5.99 7.12 10.99
N GLU A 168 7.09 7.85 11.26
CA GLU A 168 7.23 9.26 10.89
C GLU A 168 7.22 9.44 9.38
N LEU A 169 7.91 8.58 8.62
CA LEU A 169 7.88 8.56 7.17
C LEU A 169 6.46 8.36 6.62
N MET A 170 5.68 7.45 7.19
CA MET A 170 4.28 7.24 6.78
C MET A 170 3.38 8.40 7.22
N ASN A 171 3.61 8.96 8.39
CA ASN A 171 2.83 10.06 8.96
C ASN A 171 2.95 11.36 8.14
N CYS A 172 4.11 11.64 7.51
CA CYS A 172 4.32 12.88 6.75
C CYS A 172 3.34 13.07 5.59
N ARG A 173 2.86 11.99 4.96
CA ARG A 173 1.83 12.01 3.90
C ARG A 173 0.40 11.87 4.46
N GLY A 174 0.27 11.31 5.68
CA GLY A 174 -1.00 10.85 6.25
C GLY A 174 -2.04 11.94 6.41
N ILE A 175 -1.65 13.18 6.80
CA ILE A 175 -2.61 14.28 6.96
C ILE A 175 -3.32 14.58 5.64
N ALA A 176 -2.59 14.81 4.56
CA ALA A 176 -3.18 15.18 3.26
C ALA A 176 -4.03 14.05 2.69
N PHE A 177 -3.56 12.81 2.79
CA PHE A 177 -4.28 11.63 2.28
C PHE A 177 -5.52 11.34 3.11
N GLY A 178 -5.40 11.33 4.44
CA GLY A 178 -6.50 11.09 5.35
C GLY A 178 -7.61 12.15 5.26
N GLN A 179 -7.25 13.43 5.05
CA GLN A 179 -8.23 14.50 4.81
C GLN A 179 -9.04 14.27 3.53
N LYS A 180 -8.40 13.82 2.45
CA LYS A 180 -9.10 13.54 1.19
C LYS A 180 -9.97 12.30 1.31
N LEU A 181 -9.49 11.27 1.99
CA LEU A 181 -10.30 10.09 2.29
C LEU A 181 -11.51 10.48 3.16
N ALA A 182 -11.31 11.23 4.25
CA ALA A 182 -12.39 11.67 5.11
C ALA A 182 -13.48 12.46 4.35
N GLN A 183 -13.06 13.35 3.45
CA GLN A 183 -13.97 14.10 2.58
C GLN A 183 -14.77 13.18 1.65
N ALA A 184 -14.10 12.21 1.02
CA ALA A 184 -14.72 11.28 0.08
C ALA A 184 -15.72 10.32 0.77
N LEU A 185 -15.44 9.92 2.02
CA LEU A 185 -16.30 9.04 2.81
C LEU A 185 -17.59 9.69 3.30
N THR A 186 -17.72 11.01 3.28
CA THR A 186 -18.85 11.74 3.91
C THR A 186 -20.23 11.19 3.54
N SER A 187 -20.44 10.86 2.26
CA SER A 187 -21.73 10.33 1.79
C SER A 187 -21.97 8.85 2.11
N GLN A 188 -20.94 8.13 2.55
CA GLN A 188 -20.98 6.68 2.77
C GLN A 188 -21.09 6.29 4.23
N LEU A 189 -20.78 7.21 5.17
CA LEU A 189 -20.79 6.91 6.60
C LEU A 189 -22.19 6.60 7.15
N GLY A 190 -23.22 7.27 6.65
CA GLY A 190 -24.61 7.08 7.14
C GLY A 190 -24.72 7.38 8.64
N ASN A 191 -25.35 6.47 9.38
CA ASN A 191 -25.53 6.57 10.85
C ASN A 191 -24.44 5.83 11.65
N ARG A 192 -23.37 5.39 11.00
CA ARG A 192 -22.28 4.67 11.65
C ARG A 192 -21.47 5.59 12.54
N SER A 193 -20.93 5.05 13.63
CA SER A 193 -20.30 5.86 14.67
C SER A 193 -18.98 5.30 15.22
N ARG A 194 -18.69 4.01 14.98
CA ARG A 194 -17.50 3.33 15.52
C ARG A 194 -16.58 2.92 14.38
N LEU A 195 -15.41 3.56 14.29
CA LEU A 195 -14.36 3.25 13.32
C LEU A 195 -13.31 2.34 13.97
N LEU A 196 -12.92 1.28 13.29
CA LEU A 196 -11.70 0.51 13.57
C LEU A 196 -10.71 0.74 12.45
N ASP A 197 -9.52 1.26 12.79
CA ASP A 197 -8.39 1.49 11.87
C ASP A 197 -7.34 0.40 12.14
N VAL A 198 -7.26 -0.60 11.28
CA VAL A 198 -6.41 -1.78 11.47
C VAL A 198 -5.06 -1.57 10.79
N GLY A 199 -3.96 -1.77 11.53
CA GLY A 199 -2.61 -1.40 11.07
C GLY A 199 -2.51 0.12 10.86
N GLY A 200 -3.17 0.91 11.73
CA GLY A 200 -3.36 2.35 11.53
C GLY A 200 -2.11 3.21 11.75
N GLY A 201 -0.93 2.61 12.06
CA GLY A 201 0.33 3.30 12.24
C GLY A 201 0.25 4.36 13.35
N SER A 202 0.50 5.62 13.00
CA SER A 202 0.35 6.76 13.93
C SER A 202 -1.09 7.11 14.30
N GLY A 203 -2.10 6.45 13.72
CA GLY A 203 -3.51 6.80 13.84
C GLY A 203 -3.90 8.07 13.07
N ILE A 204 -3.11 8.50 12.10
CA ILE A 204 -3.34 9.75 11.39
C ILE A 204 -4.59 9.71 10.50
N TYR A 205 -4.90 8.55 9.89
CA TYR A 205 -6.13 8.38 9.10
C TYR A 205 -7.36 8.42 9.98
N ALA A 206 -7.38 7.65 11.08
CA ALA A 206 -8.45 7.74 12.09
C ALA A 206 -8.60 9.16 12.61
N SER A 207 -7.50 9.87 12.89
CA SER A 207 -7.50 11.26 13.38
C SER A 207 -8.13 12.24 12.40
N THR A 208 -7.80 12.16 11.11
CA THR A 208 -8.39 13.04 10.08
C THR A 208 -9.86 12.73 9.83
N ILE A 209 -10.25 11.45 9.85
CA ILE A 209 -11.65 11.03 9.69
C ILE A 209 -12.51 11.50 10.88
N VAL A 210 -12.06 11.27 12.11
CA VAL A 210 -12.78 11.72 13.34
C VAL A 210 -12.84 13.23 13.43
N ALA A 211 -11.78 13.95 13.03
CA ALA A 211 -11.77 15.41 12.99
C ALA A 211 -12.81 15.98 12.00
N ALA A 212 -12.95 15.34 10.83
CA ALA A 212 -13.93 15.74 9.82
C ALA A 212 -15.37 15.31 10.18
N HIS A 213 -15.53 14.24 10.96
CA HIS A 213 -16.81 13.62 11.32
C HIS A 213 -16.93 13.47 12.85
N PRO A 214 -17.25 14.56 13.61
CA PRO A 214 -17.21 14.57 15.09
C PRO A 214 -18.16 13.59 15.78
N GLN A 215 -19.14 13.01 15.07
CA GLN A 215 -20.02 11.95 15.56
C GLN A 215 -19.31 10.61 15.70
N LEU A 216 -18.15 10.43 15.06
CA LEU A 216 -17.38 9.20 15.14
C LEU A 216 -16.52 9.15 16.41
N THR A 217 -16.34 7.94 16.90
CA THR A 217 -15.21 7.51 17.73
C THR A 217 -14.39 6.49 16.96
N ALA A 218 -13.12 6.33 17.30
CA ALA A 218 -12.28 5.36 16.64
C ALA A 218 -11.45 4.52 17.61
N GLN A 219 -11.05 3.36 17.13
CA GLN A 219 -10.00 2.54 17.73
C GLN A 219 -8.94 2.30 16.66
N VAL A 220 -7.68 2.42 17.03
CA VAL A 220 -6.53 2.09 16.17
C VAL A 220 -5.94 0.80 16.70
N LEU A 221 -5.92 -0.24 15.89
CA LEU A 221 -5.26 -1.50 16.22
C LEU A 221 -3.84 -1.47 15.65
N GLU A 222 -2.84 -1.56 16.53
CA GLU A 222 -1.46 -1.48 16.12
C GLU A 222 -0.54 -2.29 17.05
N MET A 223 0.53 -2.84 16.52
CA MET A 223 1.48 -3.62 17.28
C MET A 223 2.44 -2.74 18.11
N ALA A 224 3.01 -3.31 19.16
CA ALA A 224 4.11 -2.65 19.89
C ALA A 224 5.40 -2.69 19.02
N PRO A 225 6.22 -1.60 19.01
CA PRO A 225 6.08 -0.37 19.79
C PRO A 225 5.30 0.76 19.09
N VAL A 226 4.74 0.52 17.91
CA VAL A 226 4.02 1.53 17.10
C VAL A 226 2.78 2.06 17.82
N ASP A 227 2.10 1.23 18.63
CA ASP A 227 0.96 1.62 19.46
C ASP A 227 1.27 2.77 20.41
N ILE A 228 2.50 2.85 20.93
CA ILE A 228 2.97 3.95 21.78
C ILE A 228 3.06 5.24 20.96
N ILE A 229 3.58 5.14 19.73
CA ILE A 229 3.68 6.28 18.79
C ILE A 229 2.28 6.77 18.43
N ALA A 230 1.36 5.85 18.13
CA ALA A 230 -0.05 6.17 17.85
C ALA A 230 -0.70 6.97 19.00
N ARG A 231 -0.56 6.51 20.25
CA ARG A 231 -1.08 7.22 21.43
C ARG A 231 -0.53 8.64 21.55
N GLN A 232 0.78 8.82 21.29
CA GLN A 232 1.45 10.13 21.34
C GLN A 232 0.94 11.06 20.24
N GLU A 233 0.84 10.61 19.00
CA GLU A 233 0.36 11.42 17.89
C GLU A 233 -1.14 11.78 18.03
N ILE A 234 -1.99 10.84 18.44
CA ILE A 234 -3.40 11.09 18.74
C ILE A 234 -3.55 12.17 19.84
N ALA A 235 -2.75 12.07 20.92
CA ALA A 235 -2.76 13.06 22.01
C ALA A 235 -2.25 14.43 21.54
N LYS A 236 -1.22 14.50 20.73
CA LYS A 236 -0.70 15.72 20.09
C LYS A 236 -1.77 16.42 19.23
N HIS A 237 -2.65 15.64 18.62
CA HIS A 237 -3.79 16.15 17.86
C HIS A 237 -5.02 16.48 18.70
N GLY A 238 -5.01 16.24 20.00
CA GLY A 238 -6.11 16.54 20.93
C GLY A 238 -7.32 15.61 20.77
N LEU A 239 -7.11 14.37 20.31
CA LEU A 239 -8.16 13.40 20.01
C LEU A 239 -8.23 12.19 20.95
N GLN A 240 -7.45 12.18 22.05
CA GLN A 240 -7.36 11.07 23.01
C GLN A 240 -8.67 10.72 23.72
N GLU A 241 -9.67 11.60 23.69
CA GLU A 241 -11.02 11.32 24.22
C GLU A 241 -11.95 10.70 23.15
N LYS A 242 -11.51 10.65 21.90
CA LYS A 242 -12.29 10.17 20.76
C LYS A 242 -11.68 8.93 20.09
N ILE A 243 -10.39 8.76 20.24
CA ILE A 243 -9.63 7.69 19.59
C ILE A 243 -8.84 6.96 20.67
N ASP A 244 -9.09 5.66 20.78
CA ASP A 244 -8.31 4.74 21.61
C ASP A 244 -7.35 3.91 20.75
N VAL A 245 -6.33 3.30 21.38
CA VAL A 245 -5.36 2.43 20.70
C VAL A 245 -5.37 1.06 21.36
N ILE A 246 -5.55 0.03 20.56
CA ILE A 246 -5.47 -1.38 20.94
C ILE A 246 -4.09 -1.88 20.55
N THR A 247 -3.36 -2.41 21.51
CA THR A 247 -2.06 -3.02 21.26
C THR A 247 -2.25 -4.48 20.88
N GLY A 248 -1.78 -4.87 19.69
CA GLY A 248 -1.82 -6.26 19.24
C GLY A 248 -1.43 -6.43 17.78
N ASP A 249 -0.99 -7.61 17.43
CA ASP A 249 -0.80 -7.98 16.03
C ASP A 249 -2.16 -8.24 15.38
N MET A 250 -2.42 -7.61 14.23
CA MET A 250 -3.70 -7.74 13.52
C MET A 250 -4.01 -9.17 13.09
N PHE A 251 -2.99 -10.03 12.95
CA PHE A 251 -3.18 -11.43 12.61
C PHE A 251 -3.58 -12.28 13.82
N ASP A 252 -3.09 -11.94 15.01
CA ASP A 252 -3.20 -12.78 16.20
C ASP A 252 -4.39 -12.41 17.10
N VAL A 253 -4.68 -11.09 17.25
CA VAL A 253 -5.72 -10.66 18.20
C VAL A 253 -7.12 -10.65 17.59
N ASP A 254 -8.12 -10.81 18.45
CA ASP A 254 -9.52 -10.56 18.05
C ASP A 254 -9.76 -9.07 17.84
N TRP A 255 -10.48 -8.73 16.77
CA TRP A 255 -10.83 -7.35 16.50
C TRP A 255 -12.14 -6.96 17.20
N PRO A 256 -12.23 -5.76 17.78
CA PRO A 256 -13.46 -5.30 18.40
C PRO A 256 -14.57 -5.04 17.37
N ASP A 257 -15.80 -5.15 17.81
CA ASP A 257 -16.96 -4.80 17.01
C ASP A 257 -16.90 -3.33 16.54
N CYS A 258 -17.11 -3.10 15.28
CA CYS A 258 -17.11 -1.77 14.67
C CYS A 258 -18.25 -1.62 13.65
N ASP A 259 -18.55 -0.38 13.27
CA ASP A 259 -19.54 -0.10 12.22
C ASP A 259 -18.84 0.24 10.89
N ILE A 260 -17.59 0.71 10.98
CA ILE A 260 -16.70 1.05 9.89
C ILE A 260 -15.34 0.41 10.19
N LEU A 261 -14.79 -0.30 9.23
CA LEU A 261 -13.45 -0.86 9.31
C LEU A 261 -12.60 -0.23 8.20
N LEU A 262 -11.45 0.31 8.56
CA LEU A 262 -10.48 0.90 7.64
C LEU A 262 -9.23 0.04 7.56
N LEU A 263 -8.84 -0.30 6.33
CA LEU A 263 -7.54 -0.82 5.95
C LEU A 263 -6.89 0.20 5.01
N SER A 264 -5.97 1.01 5.53
CA SER A 264 -5.35 2.08 4.73
C SER A 264 -3.86 1.85 4.57
N ASN A 265 -3.43 1.53 3.37
CA ASN A 265 -2.05 1.14 3.05
C ASN A 265 -1.57 -0.05 3.91
N VAL A 266 -2.41 -1.07 4.02
CA VAL A 266 -2.16 -2.30 4.81
C VAL A 266 -2.11 -3.52 3.91
N LEU A 267 -3.14 -3.74 3.07
CA LEU A 267 -3.24 -4.97 2.29
C LEU A 267 -2.12 -5.09 1.25
N HIS A 268 -1.64 -3.99 0.74
CA HIS A 268 -0.57 -3.96 -0.26
C HIS A 268 0.81 -4.37 0.30
N ASP A 269 0.96 -4.53 1.60
CA ASP A 269 2.18 -5.05 2.22
C ASP A 269 2.21 -6.58 2.26
N TRP A 270 1.11 -7.25 1.92
CA TRP A 270 0.88 -8.67 2.07
C TRP A 270 0.52 -9.35 0.76
N ASP A 271 0.82 -10.67 0.64
CA ASP A 271 0.36 -11.47 -0.48
C ASP A 271 -1.04 -12.06 -0.22
N PHE A 272 -1.61 -12.70 -1.22
CA PHE A 272 -3.01 -13.17 -1.21
C PHE A 272 -3.42 -14.00 0.01
N PRO A 273 -2.61 -14.89 0.60
CA PRO A 273 -3.00 -15.63 1.79
C PRO A 273 -3.33 -14.71 2.98
N GLU A 274 -2.47 -13.74 3.27
CA GLU A 274 -2.61 -12.79 4.36
C GLU A 274 -3.74 -11.79 4.07
N VAL A 275 -3.84 -11.29 2.82
CA VAL A 275 -4.96 -10.44 2.37
C VAL A 275 -6.29 -11.14 2.60
N ARG A 276 -6.41 -12.41 2.23
CA ARG A 276 -7.63 -13.21 2.48
C ARG A 276 -7.95 -13.30 3.96
N MET A 277 -6.96 -13.61 4.80
CA MET A 277 -7.13 -13.69 6.26
C MET A 277 -7.63 -12.35 6.84
N LEU A 278 -7.04 -11.22 6.44
CA LEU A 278 -7.44 -9.89 6.91
C LEU A 278 -8.86 -9.53 6.46
N LEU A 279 -9.27 -9.89 5.24
CA LEU A 279 -10.63 -9.65 4.75
C LEU A 279 -11.65 -10.57 5.43
N GLU A 280 -11.31 -11.81 5.75
CA GLU A 280 -12.14 -12.71 6.55
C GLU A 280 -12.32 -12.19 7.99
N LYS A 281 -11.25 -11.71 8.64
CA LYS A 281 -11.33 -11.03 9.96
C LYS A 281 -12.18 -9.78 9.89
N SER A 282 -12.09 -9.00 8.80
CA SER A 282 -12.95 -7.83 8.57
C SER A 282 -14.44 -8.23 8.54
N ALA A 283 -14.76 -9.36 7.89
CA ALA A 283 -16.11 -9.87 7.84
C ALA A 283 -16.63 -10.34 9.22
N GLN A 284 -15.76 -10.76 10.12
CA GLN A 284 -16.13 -11.17 11.49
C GLN A 284 -16.38 -9.96 12.39
N ALA A 285 -15.57 -8.91 12.29
CA ALA A 285 -15.67 -7.70 13.11
C ALA A 285 -16.83 -6.77 12.71
N LEU A 286 -17.28 -6.83 11.46
CA LEU A 286 -18.36 -5.99 10.95
C LEU A 286 -19.72 -6.68 11.10
N PRO A 287 -20.77 -5.96 11.59
CA PRO A 287 -22.14 -6.45 11.53
C PRO A 287 -22.70 -6.41 10.11
N THR A 288 -23.82 -7.09 9.85
CA THR A 288 -24.59 -6.90 8.61
C THR A 288 -24.88 -5.41 8.40
N GLY A 289 -24.59 -4.90 7.20
CA GLY A 289 -24.65 -3.47 6.88
C GLY A 289 -23.42 -2.66 7.32
N GLY A 290 -22.43 -3.28 7.98
CA GLY A 290 -21.16 -2.64 8.32
C GLY A 290 -20.35 -2.28 7.07
N LEU A 291 -19.54 -1.25 7.15
CA LEU A 291 -18.77 -0.67 6.04
C LEU A 291 -17.29 -1.00 6.17
N LEU A 292 -16.74 -1.75 5.21
CA LEU A 292 -15.30 -1.88 5.00
C LEU A 292 -14.82 -0.80 4.02
N VAL A 293 -13.69 -0.19 4.34
CA VAL A 293 -12.99 0.79 3.51
C VAL A 293 -11.57 0.30 3.28
N ILE A 294 -11.19 0.07 2.03
CA ILE A 294 -9.80 -0.24 1.61
C ILE A 294 -9.28 0.99 0.88
N HIS A 295 -8.24 1.63 1.41
CA HIS A 295 -7.65 2.85 0.88
C HIS A 295 -6.19 2.65 0.52
N GLU A 296 -5.88 2.62 -0.78
CA GLU A 296 -4.56 2.25 -1.30
C GLU A 296 -4.24 2.89 -2.65
N ALA A 297 -3.10 2.50 -3.24
CA ALA A 297 -2.80 2.69 -4.65
C ALA A 297 -3.31 1.50 -5.45
N PHE A 298 -4.25 1.71 -6.35
CA PHE A 298 -4.86 0.65 -7.14
C PHE A 298 -4.37 0.66 -8.59
N LEU A 299 -4.04 -0.51 -9.11
CA LEU A 299 -3.90 -0.73 -10.55
C LEU A 299 -5.29 -0.80 -11.20
N ASN A 300 -5.38 -0.51 -12.50
CA ASN A 300 -6.58 -0.88 -13.26
C ASN A 300 -6.65 -2.41 -13.46
N ASP A 301 -7.85 -2.92 -13.70
CA ASP A 301 -8.09 -4.36 -13.77
C ASP A 301 -7.30 -5.06 -14.90
N GLU A 302 -6.97 -4.35 -15.97
CA GLU A 302 -6.13 -4.84 -17.06
C GLU A 302 -4.63 -4.83 -16.73
N LYS A 303 -4.23 -4.28 -15.58
CA LYS A 303 -2.82 -4.11 -15.15
C LYS A 303 -1.95 -3.39 -16.19
N THR A 304 -2.54 -2.40 -16.87
CA THR A 304 -1.85 -1.53 -17.85
C THR A 304 -1.49 -0.16 -17.28
N GLY A 305 -1.81 0.08 -16.00
CA GLY A 305 -1.55 1.34 -15.32
C GLY A 305 -2.45 1.55 -14.09
N PRO A 306 -2.47 2.76 -13.54
CA PRO A 306 -1.66 3.93 -13.94
C PRO A 306 -0.16 3.70 -13.76
N LEU A 307 0.66 4.28 -14.62
CA LEU A 307 2.12 4.10 -14.56
C LEU A 307 2.70 4.43 -13.17
N PRO A 308 2.33 5.53 -12.48
CA PRO A 308 2.85 5.80 -11.14
C PRO A 308 2.52 4.71 -10.10
N VAL A 309 1.39 4.02 -10.24
CA VAL A 309 1.02 2.91 -9.36
C VAL A 309 1.84 1.65 -9.67
N ALA A 310 2.08 1.36 -10.95
CA ALA A 310 2.98 0.27 -11.34
C ALA A 310 4.43 0.54 -10.89
N GLU A 311 4.89 1.80 -10.93
CA GLU A 311 6.19 2.23 -10.40
C GLU A 311 6.24 2.04 -8.87
N TYR A 312 5.18 2.41 -8.14
CA TYR A 312 5.06 2.21 -6.70
C TYR A 312 4.99 0.72 -6.32
N SER A 313 4.34 -0.10 -7.15
CA SER A 313 4.29 -1.55 -6.95
C SER A 313 5.68 -2.21 -6.99
N ALA A 314 6.60 -1.69 -7.81
CA ALA A 314 7.99 -2.16 -7.81
C ALA A 314 8.69 -1.86 -6.48
N LEU A 315 8.45 -0.68 -5.86
CA LEU A 315 8.94 -0.37 -4.52
C LEU A 315 8.39 -1.36 -3.51
N LEU A 316 7.07 -1.56 -3.46
CA LEU A 316 6.43 -2.49 -2.51
C LEU A 316 6.98 -3.91 -2.65
N MET A 317 7.09 -4.42 -3.88
CA MET A 317 7.66 -5.75 -4.14
C MET A 317 9.05 -5.93 -3.54
N ASN A 318 9.88 -4.86 -3.55
CA ASN A 318 11.24 -4.91 -3.03
C ASN A 318 11.29 -4.88 -1.49
N VAL A 319 10.31 -4.24 -0.84
CA VAL A 319 10.38 -3.92 0.60
C VAL A 319 9.32 -4.63 1.44
N THR A 320 8.27 -5.19 0.83
CA THR A 320 7.18 -5.90 1.50
C THR A 320 6.92 -7.27 0.87
N GLN A 321 6.01 -8.03 1.44
CA GLN A 321 5.55 -9.31 0.86
C GLN A 321 4.45 -9.12 -0.20
N GLY A 322 4.02 -7.87 -0.44
CA GLY A 322 2.90 -7.56 -1.28
C GLY A 322 3.24 -6.83 -2.59
N LYS A 323 2.26 -6.13 -3.11
CA LYS A 323 2.28 -5.36 -4.36
C LYS A 323 1.07 -4.44 -4.41
N CYS A 324 0.96 -3.58 -5.44
CA CYS A 324 -0.31 -2.94 -5.75
C CYS A 324 -1.27 -3.93 -6.42
N TYR A 325 -2.50 -3.96 -5.93
CA TYR A 325 -3.58 -4.82 -6.43
C TYR A 325 -4.58 -4.02 -7.27
N THR A 326 -5.43 -4.74 -7.99
CA THR A 326 -6.56 -4.17 -8.72
C THR A 326 -7.83 -4.22 -7.87
N PRO A 327 -8.85 -3.38 -8.14
CA PRO A 327 -10.16 -3.51 -7.51
C PRO A 327 -10.80 -4.88 -7.73
N ALA A 328 -10.59 -5.51 -8.89
CA ALA A 328 -11.13 -6.83 -9.19
C ALA A 328 -10.47 -7.95 -8.34
N GLU A 329 -9.15 -7.87 -8.08
CA GLU A 329 -8.46 -8.84 -7.23
C GLU A 329 -9.03 -8.82 -5.80
N TYR A 330 -9.15 -7.64 -5.17
CA TYR A 330 -9.80 -7.53 -3.86
C TYR A 330 -11.29 -7.86 -3.91
N GLY A 331 -11.98 -7.43 -4.97
CA GLY A 331 -13.40 -7.67 -5.15
C GLY A 331 -13.78 -9.15 -5.15
N THR A 332 -12.94 -9.99 -5.74
CA THR A 332 -13.12 -11.45 -5.74
C THR A 332 -13.09 -12.01 -4.31
N ILE A 333 -12.07 -11.67 -3.53
CA ILE A 333 -11.91 -12.14 -2.15
C ILE A 333 -13.03 -11.59 -1.25
N LEU A 334 -13.41 -10.32 -1.43
CA LEU A 334 -14.48 -9.68 -0.67
C LEU A 334 -15.84 -10.36 -0.93
N ALA A 335 -16.15 -10.67 -2.17
CA ALA A 335 -17.40 -11.38 -2.52
C ALA A 335 -17.45 -12.77 -1.88
N GLU A 336 -16.34 -13.51 -1.88
CA GLU A 336 -16.20 -14.81 -1.20
C GLU A 336 -16.35 -14.67 0.33
N SER A 337 -15.94 -13.54 0.90
CA SER A 337 -16.05 -13.25 2.35
C SER A 337 -17.42 -12.65 2.74
N GLY A 338 -18.40 -12.59 1.82
CA GLY A 338 -19.77 -12.15 2.10
C GLY A 338 -19.95 -10.63 2.11
N PHE A 339 -19.20 -9.90 1.29
CA PHE A 339 -19.38 -8.47 1.09
C PHE A 339 -20.05 -8.16 -0.26
N GLU A 340 -20.88 -7.13 -0.27
CA GLU A 340 -21.28 -6.42 -1.49
C GLU A 340 -20.24 -5.36 -1.80
N VAL A 341 -19.56 -5.51 -2.94
CA VAL A 341 -18.41 -4.68 -3.32
C VAL A 341 -18.88 -3.39 -3.99
N GLY A 342 -18.43 -2.25 -3.47
CA GLY A 342 -18.65 -0.93 -4.05
C GLY A 342 -17.66 -0.60 -5.16
N LYS A 343 -17.83 0.59 -5.74
CA LYS A 343 -16.95 1.07 -6.81
C LYS A 343 -15.69 1.73 -6.24
N TYR A 344 -14.59 1.58 -6.96
CA TYR A 344 -13.37 2.35 -6.75
C TYR A 344 -13.61 3.84 -6.97
N GLN A 345 -12.96 4.68 -6.14
CA GLN A 345 -12.98 6.14 -6.23
C GLN A 345 -11.59 6.70 -5.95
N ASP A 346 -11.14 7.63 -6.81
CA ASP A 346 -9.87 8.32 -6.62
C ASP A 346 -9.92 9.29 -5.42
N THR A 347 -8.78 9.51 -4.79
CA THR A 347 -8.60 10.54 -3.75
C THR A 347 -7.52 11.55 -4.13
N ILE A 348 -6.26 11.32 -3.76
CA ILE A 348 -5.13 12.22 -4.01
C ILE A 348 -3.84 11.40 -4.16
N ALA A 349 -2.87 11.89 -4.88
CA ALA A 349 -1.53 11.32 -4.99
C ALA A 349 -1.52 9.85 -5.44
N ASP A 350 -2.27 9.55 -6.50
CA ASP A 350 -2.44 8.19 -7.06
C ASP A 350 -2.97 7.17 -6.05
N ARG A 351 -3.71 7.66 -5.05
CA ARG A 351 -4.44 6.82 -4.09
C ARG A 351 -5.93 6.92 -4.36
N GLY A 352 -6.62 5.89 -3.96
CA GLY A 352 -8.07 5.84 -4.00
C GLY A 352 -8.59 4.85 -2.96
N PHE A 353 -9.87 4.65 -2.95
CA PHE A 353 -10.47 3.68 -2.05
C PHE A 353 -11.58 2.91 -2.75
N MET A 354 -11.83 1.75 -2.26
CA MET A 354 -13.04 0.99 -2.51
C MET A 354 -13.76 0.72 -1.20
N THR A 355 -15.06 0.58 -1.26
CA THR A 355 -15.87 0.20 -0.09
C THR A 355 -16.54 -1.13 -0.34
N ALA A 356 -16.85 -1.83 0.76
CA ALA A 356 -17.65 -3.02 0.70
C ALA A 356 -18.60 -3.06 1.91
N VAL A 357 -19.82 -3.55 1.70
CA VAL A 357 -20.84 -3.63 2.74
C VAL A 357 -21.09 -5.08 3.11
N LYS A 358 -20.98 -5.41 4.39
CA LYS A 358 -21.22 -6.76 4.90
C LYS A 358 -22.69 -7.17 4.71
N GLN A 359 -22.92 -8.32 4.06
CA GLN A 359 -24.24 -8.88 3.80
C GLN A 359 -24.77 -9.73 4.96
#